data_ead43f0c242f8ae35f7b9cd4647faea9
#
_entry.id   ead43f0c242f8ae35f7b9cd4647faea9
#
_cell.length_a   1.000
_cell.length_b   1.000
_cell.length_c   1.000
_cell.angle_alpha   90.00
_cell.angle_beta   90.00
_cell.angle_gamma   90.00
#
_symmetry.space_group_name_H-M   'P 1'
#
loop_
_entity.id
_entity.type
_entity.pdbx_description
1 polymer ?
#
loop_
_entity_poly.entity_id
_entity_poly.type
_entity_poly.pdbx_seq_one_letter_code
_entity_poly.pdbx_strand_id
1 'polypeptide(L)'
;MKVEVVVDRTGIPIGIATDAANVAEVDLVAPAIDSIPSTIEIAPGTPLIEDAAYDSDPHRDEMADRGFKVISPHRKNRVRQSRNDGRTFRRYKRRYIVERTIAWFHSFRRVMTRYEYKCHLYDGFVSLACAFLAISRL
;
A
#
# COMPACT_ATOMS: atom_id res chain seq x y z
N MET A 1 3.93 4.35 -15.02
CA MET A 1 4.48 4.08 -13.67
C MET A 1 3.41 3.48 -12.81
N LYS A 2 3.82 2.66 -11.84
CA LYS A 2 2.96 2.19 -10.75
C LYS A 2 3.22 3.03 -9.51
N VAL A 3 2.21 3.19 -8.69
CA VAL A 3 2.28 3.84 -7.39
C VAL A 3 1.72 2.87 -6.36
N GLU A 4 2.50 2.54 -5.35
CA GLU A 4 2.07 1.80 -4.18
C GLU A 4 1.88 2.80 -3.03
N VAL A 5 0.76 2.69 -2.31
CA VAL A 5 0.41 3.63 -1.23
C VAL A 5 0.05 2.85 0.01
N VAL A 6 0.74 3.13 1.10
CA VAL A 6 0.38 2.64 2.43
C VAL A 6 -0.43 3.72 3.14
N VAL A 7 -1.60 3.34 3.65
CA VAL A 7 -2.49 4.25 4.36
C VAL A 7 -2.71 3.78 5.80
N ASP A 8 -2.94 4.70 6.70
CA ASP A 8 -3.37 4.40 8.05
C ASP A 8 -4.86 3.97 8.10
N ARG A 9 -5.37 3.65 9.27
CA ARG A 9 -6.77 3.24 9.46
C ARG A 9 -7.81 4.28 9.08
N THR A 10 -7.42 5.55 8.92
CA THR A 10 -8.29 6.67 8.54
C THR A 10 -8.22 6.98 7.05
N GLY A 11 -7.24 6.39 6.34
CA GLY A 11 -6.98 6.59 4.93
C GLY A 11 -5.98 7.71 4.65
N ILE A 12 -5.24 8.17 5.65
CA ILE A 12 -4.13 9.10 5.45
C ILE A 12 -2.95 8.33 4.86
N PRO A 13 -2.39 8.76 3.70
CA PRO A 13 -1.21 8.14 3.15
C PRO A 13 0.00 8.39 4.06
N ILE A 14 0.66 7.33 4.49
CA ILE A 14 1.81 7.34 5.39
C ILE A 14 3.09 6.82 4.74
N GLY A 15 2.98 6.07 3.65
CA GLY A 15 4.11 5.57 2.89
C GLY A 15 3.78 5.45 1.42
N ILE A 16 4.76 5.67 0.54
CA ILE A 16 4.61 5.58 -0.91
C ILE A 16 5.85 4.97 -1.55
N ALA A 17 5.62 4.24 -2.63
CA ALA A 17 6.66 3.85 -3.58
C ALA A 17 6.16 3.99 -5.00
N THR A 18 7.05 4.34 -5.91
CA THR A 18 6.76 4.40 -7.35
C THR A 18 7.80 3.64 -8.13
N ASP A 19 7.39 2.98 -9.20
CA ASP A 19 8.32 2.30 -10.10
C ASP A 19 7.72 2.17 -11.51
N ALA A 20 8.49 1.57 -12.41
CA ALA A 20 8.08 1.31 -13.76
C ALA A 20 6.85 0.39 -13.81
N ALA A 21 6.03 0.54 -14.84
CA ALA A 21 4.77 -0.21 -14.97
C ALA A 21 4.94 -1.74 -15.08
N ASN A 22 6.13 -2.21 -15.45
CA ASN A 22 6.47 -3.63 -15.58
C ASN A 22 6.92 -4.30 -14.28
N VAL A 23 7.19 -3.54 -13.22
CA VAL A 23 7.55 -4.09 -11.89
C VAL A 23 6.30 -4.73 -11.26
N ALA A 24 6.47 -5.84 -10.56
CA ALA A 24 5.36 -6.49 -9.86
C ALA A 24 4.91 -5.61 -8.67
N GLU A 25 3.61 -5.53 -8.44
CA GLU A 25 3.05 -4.69 -7.36
C GLU A 25 3.55 -5.13 -5.98
N VAL A 26 3.70 -6.43 -5.78
CA VAL A 26 4.22 -7.00 -4.52
C VAL A 26 5.62 -6.50 -4.18
N ASP A 27 6.45 -6.21 -5.19
CA ASP A 27 7.83 -5.72 -4.98
C ASP A 27 7.87 -4.24 -4.53
N LEU A 28 6.76 -3.51 -4.66
CA LEU A 28 6.65 -2.11 -4.24
C LEU A 28 6.20 -1.95 -2.78
N VAL A 29 5.66 -3.00 -2.16
CA VAL A 29 5.16 -2.92 -0.78
C VAL A 29 6.28 -2.64 0.21
N ALA A 30 7.40 -3.37 0.13
CA ALA A 30 8.53 -3.16 1.02
C ALA A 30 9.11 -1.74 0.91
N PRO A 31 9.42 -1.20 -0.28
CA PRO A 31 9.82 0.20 -0.43
C PRO A 31 8.79 1.20 0.09
N ALA A 32 7.49 0.96 -0.10
CA ALA A 32 6.44 1.83 0.41
C ALA A 32 6.42 1.86 1.94
N ILE A 33 6.59 0.69 2.58
CA ILE A 33 6.71 0.58 4.04
C ILE A 33 7.98 1.28 4.53
N ASP A 34 9.12 1.09 3.86
CA ASP A 34 10.39 1.71 4.23
C ASP A 34 10.35 3.25 4.10
N SER A 35 9.44 3.79 3.29
CA SER A 35 9.21 5.24 3.17
C SER A 35 8.39 5.85 4.31
N ILE A 36 7.80 5.04 5.19
CA ILE A 36 7.04 5.54 6.33
C ILE A 36 7.97 6.31 7.28
N PRO A 37 7.63 7.56 7.63
CA PRO A 37 8.46 8.35 8.54
C PRO A 37 8.70 7.64 9.88
N SER A 38 9.93 7.67 10.38
CA SER A 38 10.29 7.07 11.68
C SER A 38 9.56 7.68 12.88
N THR A 39 8.93 8.83 12.71
CA THR A 39 8.06 9.45 13.70
C THR A 39 6.71 8.75 13.87
N ILE A 40 6.36 7.87 12.92
CA ILE A 40 5.14 7.05 13.00
C ILE A 40 5.51 5.69 13.60
N GLU A 41 5.10 5.48 14.83
CA GLU A 41 5.31 4.19 15.51
C GLU A 41 4.33 3.14 15.00
N ILE A 42 4.86 1.98 14.58
CA ILE A 42 4.09 0.84 14.13
C ILE A 42 4.27 -0.29 15.14
N ALA A 43 3.18 -0.67 15.80
CA ALA A 43 3.20 -1.75 16.76
C ALA A 43 3.46 -3.10 16.07
N PRO A 44 4.25 -4.00 16.68
CA PRO A 44 4.45 -5.35 16.16
C PRO A 44 3.12 -6.09 15.93
N GLY A 45 3.00 -6.78 14.79
CA GLY A 45 1.77 -7.50 14.42
C GLY A 45 0.65 -6.60 13.88
N THR A 46 0.96 -5.35 13.52
CA THR A 46 0.02 -4.44 12.85
C THR A 46 -0.54 -5.10 11.58
N PRO A 47 -1.87 -5.13 11.41
CA PRO A 47 -2.47 -5.70 10.20
C PRO A 47 -2.15 -4.89 8.97
N LEU A 48 -1.62 -5.54 7.94
CA LEU A 48 -1.45 -5.01 6.60
C LEU A 48 -2.50 -5.65 5.69
N ILE A 49 -3.48 -4.85 5.25
CA ILE A 49 -4.62 -5.33 4.45
C ILE A 49 -4.32 -5.09 2.98
N GLU A 50 -4.27 -6.17 2.22
CA GLU A 50 -3.85 -6.16 0.81
C GLU A 50 -4.83 -6.92 -0.07
N ASP A 51 -4.69 -6.78 -1.39
CA ASP A 51 -5.45 -7.53 -2.38
C ASP A 51 -4.97 -8.99 -2.51
N ALA A 52 -5.77 -9.82 -3.18
CA ALA A 52 -5.40 -11.17 -3.56
C ALA A 52 -4.15 -11.22 -4.46
N ALA A 53 -3.83 -10.15 -5.18
CA ALA A 53 -2.61 -10.03 -5.97
C ALA A 53 -1.34 -10.21 -5.12
N TYR A 54 -1.39 -9.83 -3.85
CA TYR A 54 -0.28 -9.89 -2.89
C TYR A 54 -0.22 -11.21 -2.10
N ASP A 55 -1.12 -12.19 -2.37
CA ASP A 55 -1.12 -13.47 -1.66
C ASP A 55 0.05 -14.36 -2.10
N SER A 56 1.17 -14.21 -1.41
CA SER A 56 2.43 -14.92 -1.63
C SER A 56 3.06 -15.25 -0.27
N ASP A 57 3.58 -16.47 -0.10
CA ASP A 57 4.23 -16.86 1.15
C ASP A 57 5.53 -16.09 1.40
N PRO A 58 6.42 -15.90 0.42
CA PRO A 58 7.62 -15.09 0.62
C PRO A 58 7.29 -13.65 1.04
N HIS A 59 6.27 -13.04 0.42
CA HIS A 59 5.83 -11.70 0.80
C HIS A 59 5.29 -11.65 2.24
N ARG A 60 4.47 -12.64 2.64
CA ARG A 60 3.97 -12.72 4.01
C ARG A 60 5.08 -12.87 5.04
N ASP A 61 6.12 -13.65 4.73
CA ASP A 61 7.26 -13.86 5.60
C ASP A 61 8.12 -12.59 5.70
N GLU A 62 8.39 -11.92 4.59
CA GLU A 62 9.08 -10.61 4.56
C GLU A 62 8.34 -9.55 5.38
N MET A 63 7.02 -9.46 5.24
CA MET A 63 6.22 -8.49 5.99
C MET A 63 6.18 -8.84 7.49
N ALA A 64 6.17 -10.13 7.84
CA ALA A 64 6.24 -10.59 9.23
C ALA A 64 7.58 -10.18 9.88
N ASP A 65 8.70 -10.30 9.16
CA ASP A 65 10.02 -9.85 9.62
C ASP A 65 10.05 -8.32 9.86
N ARG A 66 9.24 -7.55 9.12
CA ARG A 66 9.05 -6.11 9.29
C ARG A 66 8.01 -5.76 10.37
N GLY A 67 7.44 -6.75 11.05
CA GLY A 67 6.46 -6.55 12.13
C GLY A 67 5.02 -6.42 11.68
N PHE A 68 4.67 -6.77 10.44
CA PHE A 68 3.32 -6.70 9.91
C PHE A 68 2.66 -8.08 9.81
N LYS A 69 1.35 -8.12 9.98
CA LYS A 69 0.53 -9.30 9.71
C LYS A 69 -0.29 -9.09 8.45
N VAL A 70 0.11 -9.71 7.35
CA VAL A 70 -0.59 -9.61 6.06
C VAL A 70 -1.97 -10.25 6.14
N ILE A 71 -2.98 -9.53 5.65
CA ILE A 71 -4.37 -9.97 5.49
C ILE A 71 -4.74 -9.75 4.03
N SER A 72 -4.67 -10.81 3.23
CA SER A 72 -5.05 -10.81 1.81
C SER A 72 -5.91 -12.03 1.50
N PRO A 73 -6.87 -11.93 0.55
CA PRO A 73 -7.65 -13.08 0.12
C PRO A 73 -6.75 -14.14 -0.51
N HIS A 74 -7.10 -15.41 -0.29
CA HIS A 74 -6.41 -16.52 -0.94
C HIS A 74 -6.66 -16.51 -2.45
N ARG A 75 -5.60 -16.61 -3.25
CA ARG A 75 -5.72 -16.69 -4.72
C ARG A 75 -6.41 -17.99 -5.14
N LYS A 76 -7.42 -17.89 -6.01
CA LYS A 76 -8.19 -19.04 -6.49
C LYS A 76 -7.33 -20.14 -7.18
N ASN A 77 -6.23 -19.72 -7.82
CA ASN A 77 -5.35 -20.62 -8.57
C ASN A 77 -4.16 -21.13 -7.75
N ARG A 78 -4.15 -20.89 -6.45
CA ARG A 78 -3.06 -21.29 -5.57
C ARG A 78 -3.33 -22.67 -4.98
N VAL A 79 -2.41 -23.61 -5.20
CA VAL A 79 -2.51 -25.00 -4.70
C VAL A 79 -2.23 -25.08 -3.21
N ARG A 80 -1.40 -24.17 -2.66
CA ARG A 80 -1.04 -24.17 -1.23
C ARG A 80 -2.21 -23.74 -0.35
N GLN A 81 -2.25 -24.28 0.86
CA GLN A 81 -3.27 -23.96 1.85
C GLN A 81 -3.25 -22.47 2.22
N SER A 82 -4.42 -21.88 2.43
CA SER A 82 -4.56 -20.50 2.91
C SER A 82 -3.95 -20.34 4.30
N ARG A 83 -3.16 -19.29 4.48
CA ARG A 83 -2.60 -18.87 5.78
C ARG A 83 -3.50 -17.89 6.53
N ASN A 84 -4.68 -17.59 6.00
CA ASN A 84 -5.62 -16.68 6.63
C ASN A 84 -6.32 -17.31 7.83
N ASP A 85 -6.35 -16.59 8.94
CA ASP A 85 -7.21 -16.87 10.08
C ASP A 85 -8.54 -16.15 9.91
N GLY A 86 -9.67 -16.87 10.00
CA GLY A 86 -11.00 -16.31 9.79
C GLY A 86 -11.37 -15.16 10.74
N ARG A 87 -10.77 -15.08 11.92
CA ARG A 87 -10.94 -13.97 12.86
C ARG A 87 -10.25 -12.70 12.35
N THR A 88 -9.00 -12.81 11.90
CA THR A 88 -8.24 -11.66 11.37
C THR A 88 -8.73 -11.25 10.00
N PHE A 89 -9.18 -12.19 9.19
CA PHE A 89 -9.71 -11.93 7.85
C PHE A 89 -10.96 -11.03 7.83
N ARG A 90 -11.71 -10.94 8.93
CA ARG A 90 -12.81 -9.98 9.05
C ARG A 90 -12.34 -8.54 8.86
N ARG A 91 -11.07 -8.22 9.15
CA ARG A 91 -10.47 -6.90 8.95
C ARG A 91 -10.32 -6.54 7.47
N TYR A 92 -10.33 -7.52 6.58
CA TYR A 92 -10.29 -7.29 5.13
C TYR A 92 -11.42 -6.38 4.63
N LYS A 93 -12.55 -6.36 5.31
CA LYS A 93 -13.65 -5.44 5.02
C LYS A 93 -13.24 -3.96 5.04
N ARG A 94 -12.12 -3.62 5.71
CA ARG A 94 -11.58 -2.25 5.75
C ARG A 94 -10.78 -1.87 4.51
N ARG A 95 -10.62 -2.76 3.53
CA ARG A 95 -9.90 -2.47 2.29
C ARG A 95 -10.46 -1.25 1.55
N TYR A 96 -11.76 -0.96 1.68
CA TYR A 96 -12.37 0.23 1.09
C TYR A 96 -11.66 1.55 1.49
N ILE A 97 -10.90 1.56 2.59
CA ILE A 97 -10.18 2.75 3.08
C ILE A 97 -9.08 3.14 2.08
N VAL A 98 -8.27 2.18 1.64
CA VAL A 98 -7.22 2.45 0.63
C VAL A 98 -7.84 2.79 -0.73
N GLU A 99 -8.92 2.10 -1.11
CA GLU A 99 -9.64 2.39 -2.36
C GLU A 99 -10.16 3.84 -2.38
N ARG A 100 -10.69 4.32 -1.25
CA ARG A 100 -11.11 5.71 -1.07
C ARG A 100 -9.93 6.67 -1.22
N THR A 101 -8.78 6.37 -0.63
CA THR A 101 -7.59 7.21 -0.75
C THR A 101 -7.08 7.25 -2.20
N ILE A 102 -7.06 6.11 -2.89
CA ILE A 102 -6.73 6.05 -4.31
C ILE A 102 -7.69 6.91 -5.15
N ALA A 103 -8.99 6.89 -4.83
CA ALA A 103 -9.96 7.76 -5.49
C ALA A 103 -9.65 9.25 -5.27
N TRP A 104 -9.16 9.63 -4.09
CA TRP A 104 -8.70 11.00 -3.85
C TRP A 104 -7.45 11.36 -4.64
N PHE A 105 -6.49 10.43 -4.81
CA PHE A 105 -5.34 10.65 -5.70
C PHE A 105 -5.76 10.96 -7.13
N HIS A 106 -6.84 10.35 -7.61
CA HIS A 106 -7.36 10.62 -8.95
C HIS A 106 -7.90 12.05 -9.14
N SER A 107 -8.15 12.80 -8.05
CA SER A 107 -8.48 14.23 -8.14
C SER A 107 -7.27 15.10 -8.51
N PHE A 108 -6.05 14.60 -8.31
CA PHE A 108 -4.81 15.29 -8.70
C PHE A 108 -4.42 14.90 -10.12
N ARG A 109 -4.67 15.80 -11.07
CA ARG A 109 -4.47 15.55 -12.50
C ARG A 109 -3.06 15.04 -12.83
N ARG A 110 -2.02 15.56 -12.17
CA ARG A 110 -0.62 15.17 -12.37
C ARG A 110 -0.27 13.80 -11.81
N VAL A 111 -1.03 13.32 -10.84
CA VAL A 111 -0.90 11.98 -10.29
C VAL A 111 -1.67 10.96 -11.14
N MET A 112 -2.88 11.31 -11.56
CA MET A 112 -3.72 10.46 -12.40
C MET A 112 -3.10 10.22 -13.79
N THR A 113 -2.53 11.27 -14.39
CA THR A 113 -1.88 11.19 -15.70
C THR A 113 -0.48 11.75 -15.62
N ARG A 114 0.51 10.89 -15.86
CA ARG A 114 1.90 11.31 -15.89
C ARG A 114 2.20 12.07 -17.17
N TYR A 115 2.68 13.30 -17.02
CA TYR A 115 3.19 14.14 -18.09
C TYR A 115 4.72 14.31 -18.03
N GLU A 116 5.32 13.97 -16.91
CA GLU A 116 6.74 14.17 -16.60
C GLU A 116 7.60 13.13 -17.34
N TYR A 117 8.61 13.61 -18.06
CA TYR A 117 9.60 12.76 -18.70
C TYR A 117 10.48 12.05 -17.66
N LYS A 118 10.89 12.77 -16.62
CA LYS A 118 11.75 12.26 -15.55
C LYS A 118 10.91 11.68 -14.40
N CYS A 119 11.25 10.47 -13.94
CA CYS A 119 10.51 9.76 -12.90
C CYS A 119 10.44 10.55 -11.59
N HIS A 120 11.57 11.12 -11.14
CA HIS A 120 11.63 11.85 -9.87
C HIS A 120 10.70 13.08 -9.81
N LEU A 121 10.35 13.68 -10.96
CA LEU A 121 9.36 14.77 -11.01
C LEU A 121 7.96 14.25 -10.75
N TYR A 122 7.62 13.09 -11.28
CA TYR A 122 6.36 12.43 -10.98
C TYR A 122 6.27 12.03 -9.49
N ASP A 123 7.35 11.48 -8.92
CA ASP A 123 7.45 11.15 -7.49
C ASP A 123 7.22 12.39 -6.61
N GLY A 124 7.72 13.54 -7.04
CA GLY A 124 7.45 14.83 -6.39
C GLY A 124 5.96 15.18 -6.38
N PHE A 125 5.24 14.98 -7.48
CA PHE A 125 3.78 15.21 -7.51
C PHE A 125 3.01 14.23 -6.65
N VAL A 126 3.40 12.95 -6.62
CA VAL A 126 2.78 11.95 -5.74
C VAL A 126 3.01 12.32 -4.27
N SER A 127 4.22 12.72 -3.91
CA SER A 127 4.57 13.16 -2.55
C SER A 127 3.79 14.39 -2.12
N LEU A 128 3.63 15.39 -3.02
CA LEU A 128 2.81 16.57 -2.77
C LEU A 128 1.34 16.21 -2.57
N ALA A 129 0.81 15.29 -3.36
CA ALA A 129 -0.57 14.82 -3.19
C ALA A 129 -0.76 14.12 -1.85
N CYS A 130 0.19 13.29 -1.39
CA CYS A 130 0.19 12.68 -0.07
C CYS A 130 0.16 13.74 1.04
N ALA A 131 1.05 14.73 0.96
CA ALA A 131 1.11 15.82 1.94
C ALA A 131 -0.20 16.62 1.98
N PHE A 132 -0.77 16.94 0.81
CA PHE A 132 -2.03 17.66 0.74
C PHE A 132 -3.19 16.86 1.33
N LEU A 133 -3.27 15.55 1.03
CA LEU A 133 -4.29 14.68 1.62
C LEU A 133 -4.12 14.56 3.13
N ALA A 134 -2.89 14.43 3.63
CA ALA A 134 -2.63 14.40 5.07
C ALA A 134 -3.10 15.69 5.76
N ILE A 135 -2.71 16.85 5.25
CA ILE A 135 -3.09 18.16 5.82
C ILE A 135 -4.62 18.38 5.78
N SER A 136 -5.27 18.00 4.68
CA SER A 136 -6.72 18.18 4.52
C SER A 136 -7.57 17.27 5.41
N ARG A 137 -6.95 16.32 6.12
CA ARG A 137 -7.61 15.34 6.99
C ARG A 137 -7.26 15.48 8.48
N LEU A 138 -6.35 16.39 8.81
CA LEU A 138 -6.08 16.82 10.18
C LEU A 138 -7.20 17.72 10.70
#